data_32eb4cfed29f2b23ae7c2fe85ded3575
#
_entry.id   32eb4cfed29f2b23ae7c2fe85ded3575
#
_cell.length_a   1.000
_cell.length_b   1.000
_cell.length_c   1.000
_cell.angle_alpha   90.00
_cell.angle_beta   90.00
_cell.angle_gamma   90.00
#
_symmetry.space_group_name_H-M   'P 1'
#
loop_
_entity.id
_entity.type
_entity.pdbx_description
1 polymer ?
#
loop_
_entity_poly.entity_id
_entity_poly.type
_entity_poly.pdbx_seq_one_letter_code
_entity_poly.pdbx_strand_id
1 'polypeptide(L)'
;MKKKLLACLLFLFPFVAFAGHAHAETIKVVFDTAYAPFEFKDSDQTYKGIDVEILDKVAEINGWDLEKSFPGFDAAVNAVQAGQADAIMAGMTKTTEREKVFTMSDTYYDTKVVIATTKADKITKYSQLKGKTVGVKNGTAAQRFLDKNKDKYGYKIKTFDTGDLMYNSLSAGAVDAVMDDQPVIQYAIQKGQDLAINMDGEAVGSFAFGVKKGGNHEKLITEFNKALAQMKADGTLDEIIKKWTGESQSSSNSAVPETTTPAGQKATPKKSKYVISSDSSFAPFVFQNGKNKYTGIDMDLIKAIAKDQGFTIEIDNPGFDAAVSDVQSGHAQGMIAGMTVTD
;
A
#
# COMPACT_ATOMS: atom_id res chain seq x y z
N MET A 1 -76.94 53.37 -1.65
CA MET A 1 -75.70 53.12 -0.92
C MET A 1 -75.51 51.59 -0.83
N LYS A 2 -74.67 50.94 -1.70
CA LYS A 2 -74.43 49.55 -1.69
C LYS A 2 -72.88 49.36 -1.52
N LYS A 3 -72.45 48.85 -0.35
CA LYS A 3 -71.09 48.58 -0.03
C LYS A 3 -70.72 47.24 -0.74
N LYS A 4 -69.71 47.28 -1.62
CA LYS A 4 -69.11 46.07 -2.21
C LYS A 4 -68.00 45.61 -1.29
N LEU A 5 -68.16 44.42 -0.74
CA LEU A 5 -67.13 43.71 0.01
C LEU A 5 -66.19 43.01 -1.00
N LEU A 6 -64.90 43.36 -1.01
CA LEU A 6 -63.87 42.74 -1.83
C LEU A 6 -63.19 41.62 -0.99
N ALA A 7 -63.51 40.39 -1.29
CA ALA A 7 -62.87 39.25 -0.66
C ALA A 7 -61.54 38.99 -1.34
N CYS A 8 -60.43 39.23 -0.62
CA CYS A 8 -59.04 38.74 -1.04
C CYS A 8 -58.90 37.24 -0.76
N LEU A 9 -58.94 36.47 -1.81
CA LEU A 9 -58.54 35.05 -1.77
C LEU A 9 -57.03 34.97 -1.74
N LEU A 10 -56.43 34.65 -0.57
CA LEU A 10 -55.01 34.27 -0.46
C LEU A 10 -54.87 32.85 -0.99
N PHE A 11 -54.25 32.70 -2.17
CA PHE A 11 -53.77 31.41 -2.69
C PHE A 11 -52.50 31.04 -1.93
N LEU A 12 -52.61 30.12 -0.97
CA LEU A 12 -51.45 29.42 -0.43
C LEU A 12 -50.97 28.41 -1.49
N PHE A 13 -49.90 28.76 -2.20
CA PHE A 13 -49.15 27.79 -2.98
C PHE A 13 -48.34 26.91 -2.03
N PRO A 14 -48.52 25.60 -2.04
CA PRO A 14 -47.59 24.72 -1.31
C PRO A 14 -46.23 24.74 -2.01
N PHE A 15 -45.22 25.27 -1.31
CA PHE A 15 -43.83 25.21 -1.73
C PHE A 15 -43.40 23.74 -1.59
N VAL A 16 -43.58 22.97 -2.66
CA VAL A 16 -42.98 21.61 -2.74
C VAL A 16 -41.49 21.81 -2.88
N ALA A 17 -40.76 21.66 -1.78
CA ALA A 17 -39.31 21.57 -1.78
C ALA A 17 -38.95 20.31 -2.57
N PHE A 18 -38.57 20.48 -3.83
CA PHE A 18 -37.82 19.46 -4.56
C PHE A 18 -36.50 19.28 -3.81
N ALA A 19 -36.42 18.28 -2.93
CA ALA A 19 -35.15 17.75 -2.48
C ALA A 19 -34.47 17.15 -3.72
N GLY A 20 -33.67 17.98 -4.40
CA GLY A 20 -32.79 17.51 -5.44
C GLY A 20 -31.90 16.43 -4.84
N HIS A 21 -32.12 15.20 -5.23
CA HIS A 21 -31.14 14.16 -5.01
C HIS A 21 -29.90 14.63 -5.78
N ALA A 22 -28.87 15.08 -5.06
CA ALA A 22 -27.56 15.26 -5.64
C ALA A 22 -27.17 13.87 -6.17
N HIS A 23 -27.21 13.70 -7.48
CA HIS A 23 -26.63 12.52 -8.12
C HIS A 23 -25.16 12.50 -7.69
N ALA A 24 -24.75 11.48 -6.96
CA ALA A 24 -23.35 11.25 -6.71
C ALA A 24 -22.66 11.18 -8.09
N GLU A 25 -21.59 11.95 -8.26
CA GLU A 25 -20.79 11.91 -9.49
C GLU A 25 -20.22 10.51 -9.63
N THR A 26 -20.49 9.85 -10.75
CA THR A 26 -19.97 8.52 -11.02
C THR A 26 -18.47 8.63 -11.28
N ILE A 27 -17.66 7.91 -10.50
CA ILE A 27 -16.20 7.90 -10.58
C ILE A 27 -15.76 6.71 -11.44
N LYS A 28 -15.05 6.99 -12.53
CA LYS A 28 -14.51 5.99 -13.43
C LYS A 28 -13.17 5.49 -12.94
N VAL A 29 -13.10 4.26 -12.44
CA VAL A 29 -11.87 3.65 -11.95
C VAL A 29 -11.45 2.49 -12.85
N VAL A 30 -10.18 2.50 -13.23
CA VAL A 30 -9.58 1.48 -14.08
C VAL A 30 -8.62 0.59 -13.31
N PHE A 31 -8.62 -0.69 -13.69
CA PHE A 31 -7.86 -1.77 -13.07
C PHE A 31 -7.02 -2.52 -14.09
N ASP A 32 -6.18 -3.42 -13.64
CA ASP A 32 -5.60 -4.46 -14.48
C ASP A 32 -6.66 -5.53 -14.83
N THR A 33 -6.41 -6.29 -15.87
CA THR A 33 -7.29 -7.39 -16.30
C THR A 33 -7.08 -8.67 -15.49
N ALA A 34 -5.83 -8.95 -15.09
CA ALA A 34 -5.43 -10.21 -14.47
C ALA A 34 -4.19 -10.02 -13.60
N TYR A 35 -4.42 -9.71 -12.32
CA TYR A 35 -3.37 -9.48 -11.33
C TYR A 35 -3.74 -10.07 -9.96
N ALA A 36 -4.07 -11.37 -9.96
CA ALA A 36 -4.46 -12.05 -8.74
C ALA A 36 -3.32 -12.07 -7.70
N PRO A 37 -3.60 -11.83 -6.41
CA PRO A 37 -4.92 -11.78 -5.76
C PRO A 37 -5.56 -10.38 -5.69
N PHE A 38 -5.03 -9.34 -6.37
CA PHE A 38 -5.49 -7.95 -6.28
C PHE A 38 -6.73 -7.68 -7.13
N GLU A 39 -6.68 -8.00 -8.42
CA GLU A 39 -7.85 -7.99 -9.31
C GLU A 39 -7.72 -9.11 -10.36
N PHE A 40 -8.77 -9.88 -10.51
CA PHE A 40 -8.84 -10.97 -11.46
C PHE A 40 -10.28 -11.42 -11.70
N LYS A 41 -10.49 -12.09 -12.82
CA LYS A 41 -11.77 -12.67 -13.15
C LYS A 41 -11.90 -14.05 -12.51
N ASP A 42 -12.95 -14.27 -11.73
CA ASP A 42 -13.24 -15.57 -11.14
C ASP A 42 -14.02 -16.47 -12.11
N SER A 43 -14.27 -17.71 -11.70
CA SER A 43 -15.00 -18.72 -12.48
C SER A 43 -16.41 -18.28 -12.90
N ASP A 44 -17.05 -17.42 -12.10
CA ASP A 44 -18.36 -16.81 -12.38
C ASP A 44 -18.28 -15.58 -13.32
N GLN A 45 -17.10 -15.28 -13.88
CA GLN A 45 -16.82 -14.15 -14.77
C GLN A 45 -16.93 -12.78 -14.09
N THR A 46 -16.98 -12.70 -12.75
CA THR A 46 -16.93 -11.45 -12.00
C THR A 46 -15.50 -11.11 -11.61
N TYR A 47 -15.21 -9.81 -11.55
CA TYR A 47 -13.93 -9.32 -11.03
C TYR A 47 -13.94 -9.27 -9.51
N LYS A 48 -12.89 -9.81 -8.91
CA LYS A 48 -12.70 -9.93 -7.47
C LYS A 48 -11.24 -9.66 -7.11
N GLY A 49 -10.96 -9.52 -5.84
CA GLY A 49 -9.61 -9.40 -5.29
C GLY A 49 -9.46 -8.28 -4.30
N ILE A 50 -8.25 -8.11 -3.78
CA ILE A 50 -7.92 -7.15 -2.73
C ILE A 50 -8.26 -5.72 -3.17
N ASP A 51 -7.83 -5.31 -4.35
CA ASP A 51 -8.03 -3.95 -4.86
C ASP A 51 -9.51 -3.64 -5.09
N VAL A 52 -10.24 -4.62 -5.63
CA VAL A 52 -11.68 -4.48 -5.87
C VAL A 52 -12.42 -4.30 -4.54
N GLU A 53 -12.12 -5.13 -3.53
CA GLU A 53 -12.81 -5.08 -2.23
C GLU A 53 -12.43 -3.83 -1.41
N ILE A 54 -11.16 -3.42 -1.45
CA ILE A 54 -10.73 -2.17 -0.81
C ILE A 54 -11.47 -0.98 -1.42
N LEU A 55 -11.51 -0.90 -2.76
CA LEU A 55 -12.18 0.21 -3.43
C LEU A 55 -13.69 0.23 -3.18
N ASP A 56 -14.34 -0.94 -3.17
CA ASP A 56 -15.77 -1.05 -2.86
C ASP A 56 -16.05 -0.56 -1.43
N LYS A 57 -15.16 -0.91 -0.48
CA LYS A 57 -15.30 -0.44 0.90
C LYS A 57 -15.04 1.06 1.05
N VAL A 58 -14.05 1.59 0.34
CA VAL A 58 -13.78 3.04 0.27
C VAL A 58 -14.99 3.79 -0.32
N ALA A 59 -15.59 3.24 -1.38
CA ALA A 59 -16.78 3.81 -2.01
C ALA A 59 -17.99 3.80 -1.07
N GLU A 60 -18.21 2.71 -0.33
CA GLU A 60 -19.25 2.62 0.69
C GLU A 60 -19.09 3.71 1.77
N ILE A 61 -17.85 3.88 2.29
CA ILE A 61 -17.55 4.86 3.34
C ILE A 61 -17.78 6.30 2.87
N ASN A 62 -17.39 6.60 1.62
CA ASN A 62 -17.45 7.96 1.07
C ASN A 62 -18.76 8.26 0.29
N GLY A 63 -19.61 7.27 0.04
CA GLY A 63 -20.81 7.40 -0.78
C GLY A 63 -20.50 7.61 -2.26
N TRP A 64 -19.44 7.01 -2.77
CA TRP A 64 -19.07 7.09 -4.18
C TRP A 64 -19.93 6.15 -5.03
N ASP A 65 -20.29 6.61 -6.23
CA ASP A 65 -20.82 5.76 -7.30
C ASP A 65 -19.67 5.40 -8.23
N LEU A 66 -19.44 4.09 -8.52
CA LEU A 66 -18.28 3.60 -9.24
C LEU A 66 -18.64 2.99 -10.59
N GLU A 67 -17.98 3.44 -11.64
CA GLU A 67 -17.87 2.74 -12.90
C GLU A 67 -16.49 2.07 -12.99
N LYS A 68 -16.44 0.72 -12.87
CA LYS A 68 -15.20 -0.06 -12.87
C LYS A 68 -14.94 -0.67 -14.26
N SER A 69 -13.72 -0.51 -14.79
CA SER A 69 -13.30 -1.18 -16.02
C SER A 69 -11.90 -1.77 -15.90
N PHE A 70 -11.62 -2.82 -16.69
CA PHE A 70 -10.43 -3.66 -16.54
C PHE A 70 -9.70 -3.81 -17.89
N PRO A 71 -9.10 -2.73 -18.41
CA PRO A 71 -8.48 -2.75 -19.75
C PRO A 71 -7.08 -3.39 -19.78
N GLY A 72 -6.49 -3.72 -18.63
CA GLY A 72 -5.10 -4.11 -18.47
C GLY A 72 -4.23 -2.96 -17.93
N PHE A 73 -3.08 -3.29 -17.31
CA PHE A 73 -2.30 -2.33 -16.54
C PHE A 73 -1.84 -1.12 -17.35
N ASP A 74 -1.18 -1.33 -18.51
CA ASP A 74 -0.69 -0.23 -19.34
C ASP A 74 -1.82 0.64 -19.90
N ALA A 75 -2.92 0.01 -20.31
CA ALA A 75 -4.10 0.73 -20.80
C ALA A 75 -4.75 1.53 -19.66
N ALA A 76 -4.81 1.00 -18.44
CA ALA A 76 -5.32 1.69 -17.26
C ALA A 76 -4.48 2.93 -16.94
N VAL A 77 -3.15 2.79 -16.89
CA VAL A 77 -2.21 3.93 -16.69
C VAL A 77 -2.44 5.02 -17.74
N ASN A 78 -2.53 4.64 -19.01
CA ASN A 78 -2.73 5.58 -20.12
C ASN A 78 -4.10 6.26 -20.07
N ALA A 79 -5.16 5.53 -19.71
CA ALA A 79 -6.52 6.08 -19.61
C ALA A 79 -6.61 7.22 -18.57
N VAL A 80 -5.99 7.05 -17.39
CA VAL A 80 -5.99 8.11 -16.38
C VAL A 80 -5.12 9.29 -16.79
N GLN A 81 -3.96 9.04 -17.40
CA GLN A 81 -3.10 10.13 -17.89
C GLN A 81 -3.79 10.95 -19.00
N ALA A 82 -4.55 10.28 -19.89
CA ALA A 82 -5.31 10.92 -20.92
C ALA A 82 -6.61 11.61 -20.43
N GLY A 83 -7.02 11.37 -19.17
CA GLY A 83 -8.29 11.87 -18.62
C GLY A 83 -9.52 11.13 -19.13
N GLN A 84 -9.35 9.88 -19.60
CA GLN A 84 -10.44 8.98 -20.02
C GLN A 84 -11.03 8.20 -18.83
N ALA A 85 -10.27 8.09 -17.75
CA ALA A 85 -10.68 7.57 -16.46
C ALA A 85 -10.23 8.55 -15.36
N ASP A 86 -10.93 8.52 -14.23
CA ASP A 86 -10.71 9.46 -13.14
C ASP A 86 -9.61 8.97 -12.19
N ALA A 87 -9.52 7.65 -11.99
CA ALA A 87 -8.58 7.03 -11.09
C ALA A 87 -8.14 5.63 -11.55
N ILE A 88 -7.03 5.16 -10.99
CA ILE A 88 -6.50 3.81 -11.17
C ILE A 88 -6.29 3.13 -9.81
N MET A 89 -6.70 1.86 -9.74
CA MET A 89 -6.36 0.92 -8.67
C MET A 89 -6.02 -0.42 -9.31
N ALA A 90 -4.74 -0.79 -9.32
CA ALA A 90 -4.25 -1.90 -10.15
C ALA A 90 -2.93 -2.49 -9.59
N GLY A 91 -2.84 -2.74 -8.29
CA GLY A 91 -1.57 -3.11 -7.66
C GLY A 91 -0.46 -2.11 -8.01
N MET A 92 -0.81 -0.84 -8.15
CA MET A 92 0.10 0.16 -8.69
C MET A 92 1.10 0.62 -7.63
N THR A 93 2.35 0.17 -7.76
CA THR A 93 3.45 0.60 -6.88
C THR A 93 3.63 2.11 -6.91
N LYS A 94 3.67 2.76 -5.75
CA LYS A 94 4.02 4.16 -5.59
C LYS A 94 5.52 4.34 -5.83
N THR A 95 5.90 5.09 -6.84
CA THR A 95 7.30 5.39 -7.20
C THR A 95 7.47 6.86 -7.52
N THR A 96 8.69 7.39 -7.34
CA THR A 96 9.03 8.79 -7.65
C THR A 96 8.69 9.16 -9.11
N GLU A 97 8.84 8.21 -10.05
CA GLU A 97 8.52 8.43 -11.46
C GLU A 97 7.01 8.59 -11.66
N ARG A 98 6.21 7.73 -11.01
CA ARG A 98 4.75 7.80 -11.07
C ARG A 98 4.21 9.05 -10.40
N GLU A 99 4.80 9.47 -9.29
CA GLU A 99 4.41 10.72 -8.60
C GLU A 99 4.70 12.01 -9.39
N LYS A 100 5.41 11.92 -10.51
CA LYS A 100 5.54 13.05 -11.45
C LYS A 100 4.26 13.30 -12.25
N VAL A 101 3.49 12.25 -12.51
CA VAL A 101 2.29 12.28 -13.39
C VAL A 101 1.00 11.89 -12.68
N PHE A 102 1.08 11.27 -11.50
CA PHE A 102 -0.04 10.93 -10.64
C PHE A 102 0.07 11.60 -9.29
N THR A 103 -1.07 11.99 -8.71
CA THR A 103 -1.21 12.18 -7.26
C THR A 103 -1.65 10.83 -6.70
N MET A 104 -0.86 10.28 -5.75
CA MET A 104 -1.05 8.93 -5.23
C MET A 104 -1.45 8.97 -3.75
N SER A 105 -2.28 8.03 -3.34
CA SER A 105 -2.74 7.86 -1.97
C SER A 105 -1.61 7.41 -1.02
N ASP A 106 -1.95 7.31 0.25
CA ASP A 106 -1.24 6.46 1.19
C ASP A 106 -1.27 5.01 0.69
N THR A 107 -0.26 4.25 1.08
CA THR A 107 -0.13 2.87 0.61
C THR A 107 -1.05 1.93 1.40
N TYR A 108 -1.63 0.96 0.69
CA TYR A 108 -2.53 -0.03 1.27
C TYR A 108 -1.93 -1.44 1.33
N TYR A 109 -0.84 -1.70 0.58
CA TYR A 109 -0.18 -3.00 0.54
C TYR A 109 1.31 -2.86 0.31
N ASP A 110 2.14 -3.46 1.19
CA ASP A 110 3.59 -3.51 1.02
C ASP A 110 3.98 -4.73 0.20
N THR A 111 4.86 -4.54 -0.80
CA THR A 111 5.30 -5.61 -1.69
C THR A 111 6.80 -5.58 -1.95
N LYS A 112 7.30 -6.72 -2.44
CA LYS A 112 8.64 -6.87 -3.02
C LYS A 112 8.50 -7.53 -4.38
N VAL A 113 9.40 -7.23 -5.29
CA VAL A 113 9.52 -8.03 -6.52
C VAL A 113 10.50 -9.18 -6.30
N VAL A 114 10.16 -10.34 -6.82
CA VAL A 114 10.94 -11.57 -6.67
C VAL A 114 11.21 -12.23 -8.01
N ILE A 115 12.33 -12.93 -8.11
CA ILE A 115 12.59 -13.87 -9.21
C ILE A 115 11.93 -15.20 -8.88
N ALA A 116 11.15 -15.73 -9.82
CA ALA A 116 10.65 -17.09 -9.79
C ALA A 116 11.12 -17.89 -10.99
N THR A 117 11.30 -19.18 -10.76
CA THR A 117 11.65 -20.18 -11.77
C THR A 117 10.66 -21.33 -11.69
N THR A 118 10.77 -22.33 -12.55
CA THR A 118 10.11 -23.61 -12.32
C THR A 118 10.69 -24.26 -11.04
N LYS A 119 9.97 -25.20 -10.43
CA LYS A 119 10.44 -25.94 -9.25
C LYS A 119 11.70 -26.78 -9.54
N ALA A 120 11.92 -27.15 -10.80
CA ALA A 120 13.11 -27.90 -11.22
C ALA A 120 14.38 -27.05 -11.25
N ASP A 121 14.23 -25.75 -11.48
CA ASP A 121 15.34 -24.81 -11.60
C ASP A 121 15.61 -24.11 -10.26
N LYS A 122 16.90 -23.85 -9.98
CA LYS A 122 17.31 -23.18 -8.74
C LYS A 122 18.19 -21.97 -9.04
N ILE A 123 17.56 -20.81 -9.18
CA ILE A 123 18.26 -19.52 -9.21
C ILE A 123 18.15 -18.91 -7.82
N THR A 124 19.29 -18.78 -7.12
CA THR A 124 19.37 -18.29 -5.74
C THR A 124 20.10 -16.97 -5.61
N LYS A 125 20.60 -16.42 -6.73
CA LYS A 125 21.29 -15.13 -6.78
C LYS A 125 21.27 -14.56 -8.20
N TYR A 126 21.25 -13.24 -8.33
CA TYR A 126 21.17 -12.53 -9.62
C TYR A 126 22.30 -12.87 -10.58
N SER A 127 23.51 -13.19 -10.09
CA SER A 127 24.64 -13.57 -10.96
C SER A 127 24.40 -14.84 -11.80
N GLN A 128 23.47 -15.70 -11.38
CA GLN A 128 23.08 -16.91 -12.14
C GLN A 128 22.13 -16.61 -13.31
N LEU A 129 21.61 -15.38 -13.39
CA LEU A 129 20.79 -14.92 -14.52
C LEU A 129 21.64 -14.56 -15.76
N LYS A 130 22.98 -14.52 -15.65
CA LYS A 130 23.86 -14.16 -16.78
C LYS A 130 23.57 -15.03 -18.01
N GLY A 131 23.27 -14.38 -19.13
CA GLY A 131 22.92 -15.02 -20.41
C GLY A 131 21.49 -15.56 -20.51
N LYS A 132 20.74 -15.60 -19.39
CA LYS A 132 19.36 -16.06 -19.31
C LYS A 132 18.36 -15.00 -19.74
N THR A 133 17.16 -15.43 -20.08
CA THR A 133 16.04 -14.54 -20.40
C THR A 133 15.08 -14.48 -19.22
N VAL A 134 14.82 -13.28 -18.71
CA VAL A 134 13.87 -13.01 -17.62
C VAL A 134 12.60 -12.42 -18.21
N GLY A 135 11.47 -13.08 -17.98
CA GLY A 135 10.15 -12.58 -18.33
C GLY A 135 9.66 -11.57 -17.31
N VAL A 136 8.95 -10.54 -17.77
CA VAL A 136 8.36 -9.52 -16.89
C VAL A 136 7.14 -8.89 -17.56
N LYS A 137 6.17 -8.49 -16.77
CA LYS A 137 5.00 -7.76 -17.26
C LYS A 137 5.37 -6.32 -17.62
N ASN A 138 4.86 -5.84 -18.75
CA ASN A 138 5.14 -4.51 -19.28
C ASN A 138 4.65 -3.40 -18.33
N GLY A 139 5.36 -2.25 -18.28
CA GLY A 139 5.00 -1.06 -17.51
C GLY A 139 5.16 -1.18 -15.98
N THR A 140 5.55 -2.36 -15.44
CA THR A 140 5.60 -2.63 -13.99
C THR A 140 6.84 -2.08 -13.29
N ALA A 141 6.82 -2.07 -11.96
CA ALA A 141 8.00 -1.78 -11.14
C ALA A 141 9.08 -2.86 -11.29
N ALA A 142 8.67 -4.12 -11.47
CA ALA A 142 9.56 -5.25 -11.77
C ALA A 142 10.34 -5.04 -13.07
N GLN A 143 9.67 -4.59 -14.13
CA GLN A 143 10.36 -4.26 -15.40
C GLN A 143 11.41 -3.17 -15.19
N ARG A 144 11.07 -2.07 -14.51
CA ARG A 144 12.02 -0.97 -14.24
C ARG A 144 13.22 -1.45 -13.42
N PHE A 145 12.99 -2.33 -12.44
CA PHE A 145 14.09 -2.94 -11.68
C PHE A 145 15.01 -3.77 -12.59
N LEU A 146 14.44 -4.61 -13.45
CA LEU A 146 15.21 -5.40 -14.40
C LEU A 146 15.97 -4.51 -15.41
N ASP A 147 15.34 -3.49 -15.98
CA ASP A 147 15.97 -2.57 -16.92
C ASP A 147 17.18 -1.86 -16.31
N LYS A 148 17.08 -1.44 -15.06
CA LYS A 148 18.16 -0.78 -14.30
C LYS A 148 19.35 -1.71 -14.05
N ASN A 149 19.10 -3.00 -13.92
CA ASN A 149 20.10 -3.97 -13.46
C ASN A 149 20.59 -4.94 -14.55
N LYS A 150 20.05 -4.90 -15.78
CA LYS A 150 20.37 -5.86 -16.85
C LYS A 150 21.85 -5.92 -17.21
N ASP A 151 22.51 -4.77 -17.28
CA ASP A 151 23.92 -4.70 -17.65
C ASP A 151 24.83 -5.21 -16.53
N LYS A 152 24.44 -4.99 -15.27
CA LYS A 152 25.15 -5.48 -14.09
C LYS A 152 25.17 -7.02 -14.01
N TYR A 153 24.02 -7.65 -14.33
CA TYR A 153 23.86 -9.09 -14.17
C TYR A 153 23.86 -9.87 -15.50
N GLY A 154 23.80 -9.19 -16.64
CA GLY A 154 23.98 -9.77 -17.97
C GLY A 154 22.83 -10.66 -18.45
N TYR A 155 21.60 -10.45 -17.98
CA TYR A 155 20.41 -11.14 -18.47
C TYR A 155 19.73 -10.37 -19.61
N LYS A 156 18.86 -11.08 -20.34
CA LYS A 156 17.95 -10.51 -21.33
C LYS A 156 16.57 -10.37 -20.72
N ILE A 157 15.81 -9.37 -21.17
CA ILE A 157 14.44 -9.13 -20.72
C ILE A 157 13.49 -9.45 -21.88
N LYS A 158 12.39 -10.14 -21.54
CA LYS A 158 11.25 -10.35 -22.44
C LYS A 158 9.99 -9.86 -21.73
N THR A 159 9.31 -8.88 -22.34
CA THR A 159 8.09 -8.30 -21.80
C THR A 159 6.84 -9.03 -22.25
N PHE A 160 5.79 -8.98 -21.42
CA PHE A 160 4.49 -9.59 -21.64
C PHE A 160 3.37 -8.62 -21.23
N ASP A 161 2.23 -8.70 -21.89
CA ASP A 161 1.09 -7.85 -21.57
C ASP A 161 0.33 -8.33 -20.33
N THR A 162 0.38 -9.65 -20.03
CA THR A 162 -0.28 -10.24 -18.86
C THR A 162 0.64 -11.19 -18.10
N GLY A 163 0.37 -11.38 -16.79
CA GLY A 163 1.07 -12.36 -15.94
C GLY A 163 0.88 -13.79 -16.47
N ASP A 164 -0.30 -14.15 -16.93
CA ASP A 164 -0.59 -15.50 -17.46
C ASP A 164 0.29 -15.84 -18.66
N LEU A 165 0.43 -14.92 -19.62
CA LEU A 165 1.33 -15.11 -20.78
C LEU A 165 2.79 -15.27 -20.33
N MET A 166 3.20 -14.51 -19.33
CA MET A 166 4.55 -14.58 -18.76
C MET A 166 4.80 -15.93 -18.08
N TYR A 167 3.89 -16.40 -17.22
CA TYR A 167 4.04 -17.70 -16.53
C TYR A 167 3.95 -18.89 -17.49
N ASN A 168 3.05 -18.83 -18.49
CA ASN A 168 2.98 -19.83 -19.54
C ASN A 168 4.28 -19.89 -20.34
N SER A 169 4.92 -18.74 -20.60
CA SER A 169 6.21 -18.66 -21.30
C SER A 169 7.35 -19.30 -20.49
N LEU A 170 7.33 -19.15 -19.14
CA LEU A 170 8.27 -19.84 -18.26
C LEU A 170 8.04 -21.36 -18.28
N SER A 171 6.80 -21.79 -18.13
CA SER A 171 6.44 -23.23 -18.16
C SER A 171 6.79 -23.90 -19.50
N ALA A 172 6.73 -23.15 -20.60
CA ALA A 172 7.13 -23.62 -21.93
C ALA A 172 8.66 -23.56 -22.19
N GLY A 173 9.45 -23.05 -21.22
CA GLY A 173 10.89 -22.88 -21.39
C GLY A 173 11.31 -21.76 -22.35
N ALA A 174 10.39 -20.88 -22.74
CA ALA A 174 10.66 -19.75 -23.63
C ALA A 174 11.29 -18.55 -22.89
N VAL A 175 11.28 -18.55 -21.56
CA VAL A 175 12.08 -17.72 -20.66
C VAL A 175 12.63 -18.61 -19.54
N ASP A 176 13.76 -18.24 -18.94
CA ASP A 176 14.44 -19.02 -17.90
C ASP A 176 13.96 -18.69 -16.48
N ALA A 177 13.44 -17.50 -16.30
CA ALA A 177 12.91 -16.98 -15.04
C ALA A 177 11.87 -15.90 -15.32
N VAL A 178 11.09 -15.55 -14.31
CA VAL A 178 10.18 -14.40 -14.34
C VAL A 178 10.42 -13.53 -13.13
N MET A 179 10.09 -12.21 -13.23
CA MET A 179 10.06 -11.32 -12.11
C MET A 179 8.67 -10.71 -11.99
N ASP A 180 8.09 -10.79 -10.80
CA ASP A 180 6.80 -10.21 -10.48
C ASP A 180 6.72 -9.88 -8.98
N ASP A 181 5.63 -9.26 -8.54
CA ASP A 181 5.38 -9.01 -7.13
C ASP A 181 5.20 -10.33 -6.36
N GLN A 182 5.82 -10.39 -5.19
CA GLN A 182 5.85 -11.60 -4.36
C GLN A 182 4.46 -12.17 -4.06
N PRO A 183 3.44 -11.37 -3.64
CA PRO A 183 2.10 -11.89 -3.36
C PRO A 183 1.43 -12.52 -4.59
N VAL A 184 1.71 -12.01 -5.79
CA VAL A 184 1.16 -12.54 -7.04
C VAL A 184 1.76 -13.91 -7.34
N ILE A 185 3.09 -14.04 -7.25
CA ILE A 185 3.77 -15.34 -7.42
C ILE A 185 3.34 -16.34 -6.34
N GLN A 186 3.24 -15.91 -5.07
CA GLN A 186 2.78 -16.77 -3.98
C GLN A 186 1.36 -17.27 -4.22
N TYR A 187 0.47 -16.41 -4.68
CA TYR A 187 -0.89 -16.81 -5.05
C TYR A 187 -0.89 -17.82 -6.20
N ALA A 188 -0.11 -17.60 -7.25
CA ALA A 188 0.04 -18.53 -8.37
C ALA A 188 0.56 -19.91 -7.91
N ILE A 189 1.54 -19.94 -6.99
CA ILE A 189 2.04 -21.18 -6.37
C ILE A 189 0.93 -21.88 -5.57
N GLN A 190 0.16 -21.16 -4.77
CA GLN A 190 -0.98 -21.70 -4.00
C GLN A 190 -2.07 -22.28 -4.93
N LYS A 191 -2.24 -21.71 -6.11
CA LYS A 191 -3.15 -22.21 -7.15
C LYS A 191 -2.58 -23.38 -7.97
N GLY A 192 -1.40 -23.86 -7.61
CA GLY A 192 -0.81 -25.07 -8.21
C GLY A 192 0.11 -24.82 -9.41
N GLN A 193 0.47 -23.58 -9.69
CA GLN A 193 1.44 -23.28 -10.74
C GLN A 193 2.82 -23.85 -10.36
N ASP A 194 3.58 -24.32 -11.37
CA ASP A 194 4.92 -24.84 -11.19
C ASP A 194 5.94 -23.69 -11.07
N LEU A 195 5.86 -22.97 -9.98
CA LEU A 195 6.73 -21.84 -9.67
C LEU A 195 7.45 -22.06 -8.34
N ALA A 196 8.67 -21.52 -8.22
CA ALA A 196 9.44 -21.47 -6.99
C ALA A 196 10.17 -20.13 -6.84
N ILE A 197 10.10 -19.54 -5.64
CA ILE A 197 10.89 -18.38 -5.23
C ILE A 197 12.08 -18.94 -4.44
N ASN A 198 13.31 -18.73 -4.92
CA ASN A 198 14.50 -19.30 -4.32
C ASN A 198 15.51 -18.26 -3.83
N MET A 199 15.14 -16.98 -3.82
CA MET A 199 15.95 -15.87 -3.33
C MET A 199 15.06 -14.77 -2.77
N ASP A 200 15.66 -13.91 -1.93
CA ASP A 200 14.96 -12.77 -1.34
C ASP A 200 14.48 -11.78 -2.41
N GLY A 201 13.39 -11.10 -2.09
CA GLY A 201 12.82 -10.08 -2.97
C GLY A 201 13.44 -8.71 -2.77
N GLU A 202 13.28 -7.88 -3.80
CA GLU A 202 13.75 -6.50 -3.81
C GLU A 202 12.59 -5.54 -3.51
N ALA A 203 12.79 -4.63 -2.57
CA ALA A 203 11.81 -3.59 -2.28
C ALA A 203 11.78 -2.57 -3.42
N VAL A 204 10.62 -2.41 -4.04
CA VAL A 204 10.41 -1.46 -5.15
C VAL A 204 9.35 -0.39 -4.84
N GLY A 205 8.73 -0.49 -3.68
CA GLY A 205 7.67 0.39 -3.17
C GLY A 205 6.43 -0.42 -2.77
N SER A 206 5.37 0.31 -2.39
CA SER A 206 4.11 -0.25 -1.92
C SER A 206 2.97 0.20 -2.83
N PHE A 207 1.83 -0.52 -2.83
CA PHE A 207 0.70 -0.21 -3.70
C PHE A 207 -0.12 0.96 -3.19
N ALA A 208 -0.59 1.79 -4.10
CA ALA A 208 -1.41 2.96 -3.83
C ALA A 208 -2.45 3.20 -4.93
N PHE A 209 -3.54 3.83 -4.56
CA PHE A 209 -4.55 4.37 -5.46
C PHE A 209 -4.03 5.67 -6.10
N GLY A 210 -4.38 5.95 -7.34
CA GLY A 210 -3.82 7.09 -8.06
C GLY A 210 -4.83 7.82 -8.93
N VAL A 211 -4.65 9.14 -9.02
CA VAL A 211 -5.39 10.01 -9.95
C VAL A 211 -4.39 10.83 -10.77
N LYS A 212 -4.82 11.40 -11.89
CA LYS A 212 -3.98 12.30 -12.69
C LYS A 212 -3.54 13.50 -11.87
N LYS A 213 -2.24 13.77 -11.83
CA LYS A 213 -1.66 14.92 -11.11
C LYS A 213 -2.12 16.24 -11.75
N GLY A 214 -2.53 17.18 -10.89
CA GLY A 214 -3.07 18.47 -11.35
C GLY A 214 -4.43 18.36 -12.06
N GLY A 215 -5.11 17.21 -11.96
CA GLY A 215 -6.46 17.00 -12.49
C GLY A 215 -7.56 17.39 -11.52
N ASN A 216 -8.80 17.22 -11.95
CA ASN A 216 -9.99 17.61 -11.18
C ASN A 216 -10.34 16.64 -10.04
N HIS A 217 -9.69 15.47 -9.98
CA HIS A 217 -10.06 14.35 -9.10
C HIS A 217 -9.11 14.18 -7.90
N GLU A 218 -8.22 15.14 -7.61
CA GLU A 218 -7.27 15.04 -6.49
C GLU A 218 -7.95 14.94 -5.12
N LYS A 219 -9.19 15.45 -4.97
CA LYS A 219 -9.97 15.25 -3.74
C LYS A 219 -10.19 13.77 -3.40
N LEU A 220 -10.27 12.89 -4.41
CA LEU A 220 -10.44 11.44 -4.21
C LEU A 220 -9.29 10.84 -3.40
N ILE A 221 -8.08 11.38 -3.52
CA ILE A 221 -6.91 10.94 -2.74
C ILE A 221 -7.13 11.21 -1.24
N THR A 222 -7.62 12.40 -0.89
CA THR A 222 -7.90 12.74 0.51
C THR A 222 -9.02 11.88 1.09
N GLU A 223 -10.08 11.66 0.32
CA GLU A 223 -11.23 10.83 0.70
C GLU A 223 -10.81 9.35 0.82
N PHE A 224 -10.01 8.83 -0.13
CA PHE A 224 -9.44 7.49 -0.08
C PHE A 224 -8.57 7.29 1.17
N ASN A 225 -7.64 8.21 1.43
CA ASN A 225 -6.74 8.12 2.59
C ASN A 225 -7.50 8.12 3.91
N LYS A 226 -8.57 8.92 4.02
CA LYS A 226 -9.44 8.94 5.21
C LYS A 226 -10.13 7.60 5.42
N ALA A 227 -10.71 7.02 4.36
CA ALA A 227 -11.36 5.71 4.42
C ALA A 227 -10.32 4.61 4.71
N LEU A 228 -9.15 4.65 4.06
CA LEU A 228 -8.06 3.71 4.30
C LEU A 228 -7.58 3.75 5.76
N ALA A 229 -7.43 4.95 6.34
CA ALA A 229 -7.06 5.10 7.75
C ALA A 229 -8.12 4.49 8.69
N GLN A 230 -9.41 4.65 8.38
CA GLN A 230 -10.48 4.00 9.12
C GLN A 230 -10.39 2.47 9.00
N MET A 231 -10.23 1.93 7.78
CA MET A 231 -10.11 0.48 7.53
C MET A 231 -8.87 -0.13 8.21
N LYS A 232 -7.77 0.63 8.33
CA LYS A 232 -6.59 0.22 9.11
C LYS A 232 -6.90 0.19 10.62
N ALA A 233 -7.64 1.16 11.11
CA ALA A 233 -7.93 1.29 12.55
C ALA A 233 -8.94 0.26 13.05
N ASP A 234 -9.92 -0.11 12.24
CA ASP A 234 -10.99 -1.07 12.59
C ASP A 234 -10.68 -2.53 12.16
N GLY A 235 -9.54 -2.75 11.47
CA GLY A 235 -9.10 -4.08 11.03
C GLY A 235 -9.67 -4.53 9.69
N THR A 236 -10.58 -3.78 9.08
CA THR A 236 -11.22 -4.15 7.79
C THR A 236 -10.19 -4.39 6.68
N LEU A 237 -9.12 -3.56 6.62
CA LEU A 237 -8.05 -3.75 5.63
C LEU A 237 -7.35 -5.10 5.80
N ASP A 238 -6.98 -5.43 7.04
CA ASP A 238 -6.32 -6.70 7.38
C ASP A 238 -7.21 -7.90 7.07
N GLU A 239 -8.51 -7.82 7.33
CA GLU A 239 -9.48 -8.88 7.00
C GLU A 239 -9.56 -9.12 5.49
N ILE A 240 -9.62 -8.06 4.68
CA ILE A 240 -9.62 -8.16 3.21
C ILE A 240 -8.33 -8.82 2.74
N ILE A 241 -7.18 -8.34 3.18
CA ILE A 241 -5.87 -8.88 2.77
C ILE A 241 -5.76 -10.36 3.15
N LYS A 242 -6.06 -10.70 4.41
CA LYS A 242 -6.00 -12.07 4.92
C LYS A 242 -6.92 -13.02 4.18
N LYS A 243 -8.10 -12.58 3.79
CA LYS A 243 -9.06 -13.37 2.99
C LYS A 243 -8.41 -13.89 1.70
N TRP A 244 -7.58 -13.08 1.05
CA TRP A 244 -7.01 -13.40 -0.25
C TRP A 244 -5.61 -13.99 -0.21
N THR A 245 -4.78 -13.60 0.76
CA THR A 245 -3.40 -14.05 0.89
C THR A 245 -3.22 -15.18 1.93
N GLY A 246 -4.17 -15.33 2.84
CA GLY A 246 -4.04 -16.21 4.01
C GLY A 246 -3.22 -15.59 5.14
N GLU A 247 -2.59 -14.44 4.94
CA GLU A 247 -1.70 -13.77 5.88
C GLU A 247 -2.12 -12.31 6.11
N SER A 248 -1.90 -11.79 7.32
CA SER A 248 -2.04 -10.36 7.63
C SER A 248 -0.79 -9.59 7.19
N GLN A 249 -0.94 -8.37 6.65
CA GLN A 249 0.19 -7.49 6.33
C GLN A 249 1.00 -7.13 7.58
N SER A 250 0.37 -7.08 8.74
CA SER A 250 1.04 -6.90 10.04
C SER A 250 2.05 -8.01 10.35
N SER A 251 1.93 -9.18 9.70
CA SER A 251 2.84 -10.31 9.87
C SER A 251 4.00 -10.31 8.86
N SER A 252 3.87 -9.63 7.72
CA SER A 252 4.86 -9.67 6.63
C SER A 252 6.01 -8.67 6.80
N ASN A 253 5.88 -7.70 7.70
CA ASN A 253 6.95 -6.75 8.04
C ASN A 253 7.88 -7.23 9.18
N SER A 254 7.75 -8.50 9.59
CA SER A 254 8.59 -9.09 10.65
C SER A 254 9.59 -10.07 10.06
N ALA A 255 10.49 -9.60 9.20
CA ALA A 255 11.79 -10.23 9.02
C ALA A 255 12.86 -9.38 9.73
N VAL A 256 12.57 -8.97 10.96
CA VAL A 256 13.62 -8.81 11.96
C VAL A 256 13.95 -10.23 12.41
N PRO A 257 15.23 -10.66 12.45
CA PRO A 257 15.57 -11.96 13.03
C PRO A 257 14.94 -12.03 14.42
N GLU A 258 13.97 -12.92 14.61
CA GLU A 258 13.50 -13.25 15.95
C GLU A 258 14.72 -13.68 16.78
N THR A 259 15.22 -12.79 17.59
CA THR A 259 15.85 -13.24 18.82
C THR A 259 14.70 -13.90 19.59
N THR A 260 14.66 -15.23 19.50
CA THR A 260 13.68 -16.07 20.18
C THR A 260 13.81 -15.86 21.68
N THR A 261 13.14 -14.84 22.20
CA THR A 261 12.76 -14.83 23.60
C THR A 261 11.43 -15.58 23.65
N PRO A 262 11.34 -16.71 24.38
CA PRO A 262 10.10 -17.47 24.45
C PRO A 262 8.96 -16.56 24.90
N ALA A 263 7.81 -16.64 24.19
CA ALA A 263 6.62 -15.91 24.57
C ALA A 263 6.28 -16.15 26.03
N GLY A 264 6.28 -15.09 26.83
CA GLY A 264 5.92 -15.15 28.26
C GLY A 264 7.03 -14.84 29.26
N GLN A 265 8.30 -14.70 28.85
CA GLN A 265 9.32 -14.23 29.79
C GLN A 265 9.48 -12.70 29.69
N LYS A 266 9.01 -11.99 30.73
CA LYS A 266 9.36 -10.58 30.92
C LYS A 266 10.87 -10.48 31.11
N ALA A 267 11.53 -9.68 30.26
CA ALA A 267 12.92 -9.35 30.47
C ALA A 267 13.06 -8.63 31.83
N THR A 268 14.04 -9.02 32.64
CA THR A 268 14.32 -8.29 33.87
C THR A 268 15.10 -7.04 33.49
N PRO A 269 14.56 -5.83 33.73
CA PRO A 269 15.26 -4.59 33.39
C PRO A 269 16.59 -4.52 34.14
N LYS A 270 17.68 -4.22 33.46
CA LYS A 270 19.00 -4.04 34.08
C LYS A 270 19.07 -2.77 34.91
N LYS A 271 18.20 -1.80 34.66
CA LYS A 271 18.05 -0.53 35.39
C LYS A 271 16.57 -0.27 35.63
N SER A 272 16.28 0.46 36.74
CA SER A 272 14.92 0.91 37.04
C SER A 272 14.50 2.14 36.26
N LYS A 273 15.46 2.88 35.70
CA LYS A 273 15.24 4.10 34.90
C LYS A 273 16.19 4.12 33.70
N TYR A 274 15.66 4.47 32.53
CA TYR A 274 16.40 4.64 31.28
C TYR A 274 16.16 6.04 30.72
N VAL A 275 17.22 6.66 30.16
CA VAL A 275 17.12 7.85 29.33
C VAL A 275 16.97 7.41 27.89
N ILE A 276 15.91 7.87 27.24
CA ILE A 276 15.59 7.59 25.82
C ILE A 276 15.67 8.90 25.05
N SER A 277 16.58 8.97 24.09
CA SER A 277 16.72 10.12 23.22
C SER A 277 15.82 10.00 21.99
N SER A 278 15.30 11.13 21.49
CA SER A 278 14.33 11.12 20.40
C SER A 278 14.48 12.36 19.51
N ASP A 279 13.79 12.34 18.34
CA ASP A 279 13.67 13.55 17.53
C ASP A 279 12.63 14.52 18.14
N SER A 280 12.77 15.78 17.84
CA SER A 280 11.87 16.84 18.34
C SER A 280 10.74 17.19 17.37
N SER A 281 10.79 16.73 16.10
CA SER A 281 9.88 17.20 15.04
C SER A 281 9.65 16.23 13.91
N PHE A 282 9.25 14.98 14.22
CA PHE A 282 8.98 13.94 13.25
C PHE A 282 7.54 13.40 13.38
N ALA A 283 6.54 14.23 13.04
CA ALA A 283 5.15 13.81 13.05
C ALA A 283 4.88 12.73 11.96
N PRO A 284 4.03 11.71 12.25
CA PRO A 284 3.21 11.49 13.46
C PRO A 284 3.95 10.72 14.58
N PHE A 285 5.24 10.41 14.41
CA PHE A 285 6.01 9.56 15.34
C PHE A 285 6.39 10.31 16.61
N VAL A 286 7.05 11.46 16.48
CA VAL A 286 7.41 12.35 17.58
C VAL A 286 7.15 13.80 17.19
N PHE A 287 6.36 14.52 17.94
CA PHE A 287 6.13 15.94 17.74
C PHE A 287 5.61 16.64 18.99
N GLN A 288 5.73 17.95 19.03
CA GLN A 288 5.25 18.75 20.15
C GLN A 288 3.80 19.17 19.91
N ASN A 289 2.90 18.86 20.85
CA ASN A 289 1.51 19.29 20.77
C ASN A 289 1.35 20.75 21.22
N GLY A 290 0.15 21.32 21.06
CA GLY A 290 -0.14 22.70 21.44
C GLY A 290 0.00 23.03 22.94
N LYS A 291 0.42 22.08 23.79
CA LYS A 291 0.74 22.25 25.22
C LYS A 291 2.23 22.05 25.49
N ASN A 292 3.08 22.15 24.48
CA ASN A 292 4.51 21.92 24.54
C ASN A 292 4.92 20.54 25.10
N LYS A 293 4.06 19.53 24.91
CA LYS A 293 4.32 18.15 25.34
C LYS A 293 4.61 17.29 24.14
N TYR A 294 5.70 16.51 24.20
CA TYR A 294 6.01 15.52 23.17
C TYR A 294 5.01 14.38 23.18
N THR A 295 4.49 14.07 22.00
CA THR A 295 3.47 13.05 21.73
C THR A 295 3.75 12.41 20.38
N GLY A 296 3.02 11.35 20.05
CA GLY A 296 3.13 10.63 18.81
C GLY A 296 3.28 9.12 19.01
N ILE A 297 3.33 8.38 17.93
CA ILE A 297 3.37 6.91 17.92
C ILE A 297 4.54 6.40 18.79
N ASP A 298 5.75 6.93 18.60
CA ASP A 298 6.95 6.51 19.30
C ASP A 298 6.87 6.82 20.79
N MET A 299 6.29 7.97 21.13
CA MET A 299 6.12 8.39 22.53
C MET A 299 5.13 7.51 23.28
N ASP A 300 4.08 7.06 22.64
CA ASP A 300 3.08 6.19 23.25
C ASP A 300 3.60 4.75 23.32
N LEU A 301 4.31 4.29 22.28
CA LEU A 301 4.93 2.97 22.22
C LEU A 301 5.98 2.78 23.34
N ILE A 302 6.94 3.70 23.47
CA ILE A 302 8.00 3.55 24.49
C ILE A 302 7.45 3.63 25.91
N LYS A 303 6.40 4.42 26.15
CA LYS A 303 5.70 4.47 27.46
C LYS A 303 4.97 3.16 27.75
N ALA A 304 4.33 2.56 26.73
CA ALA A 304 3.65 1.27 26.88
C ALA A 304 4.66 0.15 27.18
N ILE A 305 5.79 0.11 26.48
CA ILE A 305 6.88 -0.83 26.72
C ILE A 305 7.44 -0.67 28.15
N ALA A 306 7.73 0.57 28.57
CA ALA A 306 8.25 0.83 29.90
C ALA A 306 7.29 0.35 31.01
N LYS A 307 5.99 0.61 30.83
CA LYS A 307 4.94 0.15 31.74
C LYS A 307 4.85 -1.38 31.81
N ASP A 308 4.85 -2.04 30.64
CA ASP A 308 4.75 -3.50 30.57
C ASP A 308 5.96 -4.20 31.20
N GLN A 309 7.16 -3.69 30.91
CA GLN A 309 8.42 -4.26 31.37
C GLN A 309 8.84 -3.79 32.78
N GLY A 310 8.12 -2.87 33.40
CA GLY A 310 8.32 -2.45 34.79
C GLY A 310 9.52 -1.54 35.01
N PHE A 311 9.88 -0.68 34.04
CA PHE A 311 10.89 0.36 34.20
C PHE A 311 10.33 1.76 33.97
N THR A 312 11.05 2.79 34.38
CA THR A 312 10.71 4.18 34.10
C THR A 312 11.60 4.74 32.99
N ILE A 313 11.09 5.74 32.28
CA ILE A 313 11.82 6.43 31.22
C ILE A 313 11.87 7.93 31.49
N GLU A 314 12.98 8.52 31.12
CA GLU A 314 13.16 9.95 30.88
C GLU A 314 13.37 10.14 29.38
N ILE A 315 12.65 11.08 28.76
CA ILE A 315 12.70 11.29 27.31
C ILE A 315 13.36 12.64 27.06
N ASP A 316 14.49 12.61 26.36
CA ASP A 316 15.17 13.77 25.79
C ASP A 316 14.89 13.90 24.31
N ASN A 317 14.66 15.14 23.85
CA ASN A 317 14.34 15.41 22.45
C ASN A 317 15.28 16.48 21.88
N PRO A 318 16.56 16.16 21.71
CA PRO A 318 17.55 17.12 21.21
C PRO A 318 17.50 17.30 19.68
N GLY A 319 16.76 16.48 18.95
CA GLY A 319 16.76 16.34 17.51
C GLY A 319 17.54 15.11 17.07
N PHE A 320 17.31 14.67 15.81
CA PHE A 320 17.75 13.35 15.34
C PHE A 320 19.26 13.11 15.50
N ASP A 321 20.11 13.99 14.95
CA ASP A 321 21.57 13.80 14.95
C ASP A 321 22.16 13.84 16.38
N ALA A 322 21.61 14.71 17.23
CA ALA A 322 22.01 14.79 18.62
C ALA A 322 21.56 13.55 19.40
N ALA A 323 20.37 13.01 19.13
CA ALA A 323 19.88 11.78 19.73
C ALA A 323 20.74 10.55 19.37
N VAL A 324 21.21 10.45 18.14
CA VAL A 324 22.19 9.44 17.71
C VAL A 324 23.49 9.59 18.52
N SER A 325 24.00 10.81 18.65
CA SER A 325 25.23 11.11 19.41
C SER A 325 25.09 10.77 20.89
N ASP A 326 23.93 11.02 21.50
CA ASP A 326 23.63 10.69 22.90
C ASP A 326 23.72 9.19 23.18
N VAL A 327 23.21 8.37 22.28
CA VAL A 327 23.31 6.91 22.40
C VAL A 327 24.75 6.42 22.21
N GLN A 328 25.45 6.96 21.24
CA GLN A 328 26.86 6.60 20.97
C GLN A 328 27.78 6.96 22.12
N SER A 329 27.56 8.11 22.77
CA SER A 329 28.33 8.56 23.94
C SER A 329 27.89 7.92 25.24
N GLY A 330 26.78 7.20 25.27
CA GLY A 330 26.22 6.59 26.49
C GLY A 330 25.42 7.55 27.39
N HIS A 331 25.13 8.77 26.94
CA HIS A 331 24.24 9.70 27.62
C HIS A 331 22.81 9.16 27.67
N ALA A 332 22.31 8.66 26.56
CA ALA A 332 21.05 7.91 26.48
C ALA A 332 21.30 6.41 26.37
N GLN A 333 20.41 5.59 26.93
CA GLN A 333 20.48 4.14 26.84
C GLN A 333 19.73 3.57 25.63
N GLY A 334 19.00 4.41 24.92
CA GLY A 334 18.29 4.04 23.70
C GLY A 334 17.77 5.25 22.96
N MET A 335 17.36 5.03 21.72
CA MET A 335 16.74 6.05 20.87
C MET A 335 15.47 5.47 20.24
N ILE A 336 14.44 6.33 20.12
CA ILE A 336 13.23 6.05 19.37
C ILE A 336 12.85 7.31 18.59
N ALA A 337 12.91 7.27 17.26
CA ALA A 337 12.71 8.43 16.39
C ALA A 337 12.32 8.03 14.95
N GLY A 338 11.48 7.04 14.79
CA GLY A 338 11.09 6.53 13.46
C GLY A 338 12.28 6.06 12.62
N MET A 339 13.28 5.47 13.25
CA MET A 339 14.52 5.05 12.58
C MET A 339 14.28 3.87 11.67
N THR A 340 14.82 3.94 10.44
CA THR A 340 14.88 2.80 9.54
C THR A 340 15.97 1.83 9.99
N VAL A 341 15.65 0.55 10.09
CA VAL A 341 16.66 -0.51 10.26
C VAL A 341 17.41 -0.67 8.95
N THR A 342 18.72 -0.45 8.99
CA THR A 342 19.63 -0.66 7.86
C THR A 342 20.63 -1.74 8.22
N ASP A 343 21.21 -2.42 7.17
CA ASP A 343 22.26 -3.43 7.32
C ASP A 343 23.53 -2.84 7.93
#